data_e7f67831f052a433ce45f89b1f2043bc
#
_entry.id   e7f67831f052a433ce45f89b1f2043bc
#
_cell.length_a   1.000
_cell.length_b   1.000
_cell.length_c   1.000
_cell.angle_alpha   90.00
_cell.angle_beta   90.00
_cell.angle_gamma   90.00
#
_symmetry.space_group_name_H-M   'P 1'
#
loop_
_entity.id
_entity.type
_entity.pdbx_description
1 polymer ?
#
loop_
_entity_poly.entity_id
_entity_poly.type
_entity_poly.pdbx_seq_one_letter_code
_entity_poly.pdbx_strand_id
1 'polypeptide(L)'
;MNNSSNKQIEKDLVLIGGGHSHLNVLKSFTMDKIDGLRVTLISDVYETPYSGMLPGFIENDYSLDDIQIDLYKICYHGNFRFINCKVNKIDGIQNLIYFKNRPPLSFDYLSINIGINNDTKTIKNADKYALRLKPISKINYNEIINNLEGKKVGIIGSGPAGVEISLALKKRYSKIDIFLFTGKNGLLKNYSNSSKNSILKNLTEANINVIFKDEVSEVSKNKIVTKSSKVYLIDKAILSTNGVPPKWLKETNLALSPDGFIQTNNKLQTNFNHIFASGDIINFSYKNLIKSGVYAVKSGSV
;
A
#
# COMPACT_ATOMS: atom_id res chain seq x y z
N MET A 1 -39.12 18.82 -13.17
CA MET A 1 -39.34 18.11 -11.90
C MET A 1 -38.93 16.66 -12.15
N ASN A 2 -37.72 16.30 -11.79
CA ASN A 2 -37.23 14.92 -11.93
C ASN A 2 -37.78 14.11 -10.75
N ASN A 3 -38.75 13.25 -11.01
CA ASN A 3 -39.18 12.21 -10.08
C ASN A 3 -37.99 11.25 -9.87
N SER A 4 -37.14 11.53 -8.91
CA SER A 4 -36.28 10.50 -8.32
C SER A 4 -37.22 9.56 -7.55
N SER A 5 -37.74 8.53 -8.22
CA SER A 5 -38.37 7.41 -7.54
C SER A 5 -37.34 6.87 -6.53
N ASN A 6 -37.70 6.94 -5.24
CA ASN A 6 -36.96 6.27 -4.16
C ASN A 6 -37.03 4.75 -4.45
N LYS A 7 -36.13 4.25 -5.31
CA LYS A 7 -36.03 2.80 -5.55
C LYS A 7 -35.60 2.13 -4.26
N GLN A 8 -36.32 1.11 -3.85
CA GLN A 8 -36.02 0.32 -2.67
C GLN A 8 -34.61 -0.30 -2.81
N ILE A 9 -33.81 -0.20 -1.75
CA ILE A 9 -32.48 -0.86 -1.71
C ILE A 9 -32.69 -2.36 -1.55
N GLU A 10 -32.19 -3.12 -2.50
CA GLU A 10 -32.29 -4.58 -2.55
C GLU A 10 -31.00 -5.26 -2.10
N LYS A 11 -29.83 -4.64 -2.41
CA LYS A 11 -28.51 -5.20 -2.15
C LYS A 11 -27.53 -4.16 -1.61
N ASP A 12 -26.68 -4.62 -0.70
CA ASP A 12 -25.58 -3.87 -0.11
C ASP A 12 -24.23 -4.38 -0.60
N LEU A 13 -23.51 -3.55 -1.36
CA LEU A 13 -22.10 -3.74 -1.67
C LEU A 13 -21.25 -2.90 -0.73
N VAL A 14 -20.40 -3.55 0.05
CA VAL A 14 -19.48 -2.86 0.96
C VAL A 14 -18.04 -2.99 0.44
N LEU A 15 -17.34 -1.87 0.33
CA LEU A 15 -15.93 -1.77 -0.05
C LEU A 15 -15.12 -1.39 1.18
N ILE A 16 -14.18 -2.25 1.63
CA ILE A 16 -13.28 -1.94 2.76
C ILE A 16 -11.93 -1.51 2.22
N GLY A 17 -11.55 -0.27 2.51
CA GLY A 17 -10.30 0.36 2.09
C GLY A 17 -10.42 1.19 0.82
N GLY A 18 -9.78 2.36 0.81
CA GLY A 18 -9.71 3.28 -0.34
C GLY A 18 -8.54 2.97 -1.29
N GLY A 19 -8.20 1.70 -1.48
CA GLY A 19 -7.11 1.32 -2.38
C GLY A 19 -7.46 1.50 -3.86
N HIS A 20 -6.45 1.42 -4.73
CA HIS A 20 -6.56 1.73 -6.17
C HIS A 20 -7.61 0.90 -6.91
N SER A 21 -7.82 -0.37 -6.53
CA SER A 21 -8.89 -1.20 -7.13
C SER A 21 -10.27 -0.62 -6.85
N HIS A 22 -10.52 -0.21 -5.61
CA HIS A 22 -11.81 0.35 -5.22
C HIS A 22 -12.09 1.72 -5.85
N LEU A 23 -11.06 2.52 -6.13
CA LEU A 23 -11.23 3.77 -6.89
C LEU A 23 -11.79 3.50 -8.29
N ASN A 24 -11.30 2.45 -8.97
CA ASN A 24 -11.85 2.03 -10.28
C ASN A 24 -13.28 1.53 -10.14
N VAL A 25 -13.57 0.71 -9.13
CA VAL A 25 -14.92 0.21 -8.85
C VAL A 25 -15.90 1.37 -8.62
N LEU A 26 -15.54 2.33 -7.75
CA LEU A 26 -16.37 3.52 -7.49
C LEU A 26 -16.59 4.35 -8.76
N LYS A 27 -15.54 4.55 -9.58
CA LYS A 27 -15.64 5.22 -10.86
C LYS A 27 -16.63 4.50 -11.78
N SER A 28 -16.55 3.18 -11.91
CA SER A 28 -17.46 2.38 -12.75
C SER A 28 -18.91 2.53 -12.29
N PHE A 29 -19.20 2.41 -10.99
CA PHE A 29 -20.56 2.59 -10.45
C PHE A 29 -21.05 4.04 -10.51
N THR A 30 -20.16 5.03 -10.61
CA THR A 30 -20.57 6.42 -10.87
C THR A 30 -21.07 6.58 -12.32
N MET A 31 -20.46 5.87 -13.27
CA MET A 31 -20.81 5.92 -14.69
C MET A 31 -22.02 5.04 -14.99
N ASP A 32 -22.08 3.82 -14.45
CA ASP A 32 -23.12 2.83 -14.66
C ASP A 32 -23.77 2.44 -13.33
N LYS A 33 -24.79 3.21 -12.94
CA LYS A 33 -25.53 2.96 -11.69
C LYS A 33 -26.40 1.71 -11.82
N ILE A 34 -26.34 0.85 -10.80
CA ILE A 34 -27.21 -0.32 -10.68
C ILE A 34 -28.37 0.04 -9.76
N ASP A 35 -29.57 -0.07 -10.26
CA ASP A 35 -30.79 0.16 -9.48
C ASP A 35 -30.91 -0.87 -8.35
N GLY A 36 -31.35 -0.40 -7.18
CA GLY A 36 -31.49 -1.23 -5.97
C GLY A 36 -30.16 -1.55 -5.26
N LEU A 37 -28.99 -1.16 -5.83
CA LEU A 37 -27.68 -1.38 -5.21
C LEU A 37 -27.25 -0.18 -4.36
N ARG A 38 -27.00 -0.40 -3.07
CA ARG A 38 -26.35 0.57 -2.20
C ARG A 38 -24.85 0.25 -2.10
N VAL A 39 -24.00 1.19 -2.55
CA VAL A 39 -22.54 1.08 -2.40
C VAL A 39 -22.08 1.84 -1.17
N THR A 40 -21.28 1.19 -0.33
CA THR A 40 -20.70 1.79 0.88
C THR A 40 -19.18 1.63 0.84
N LEU A 41 -18.43 2.73 0.93
CA LEU A 41 -16.99 2.71 1.16
C LEU A 41 -16.69 2.88 2.66
N ILE A 42 -15.89 1.98 3.22
CA ILE A 42 -15.36 2.07 4.58
C ILE A 42 -13.85 2.33 4.50
N SER A 43 -13.40 3.42 5.09
CA SER A 43 -11.97 3.75 5.17
C SER A 43 -11.64 4.39 6.51
N ASP A 44 -10.45 4.14 7.05
CA ASP A 44 -9.96 4.80 8.27
C ASP A 44 -9.25 6.13 7.99
N VAL A 45 -9.27 6.57 6.72
CA VAL A 45 -8.78 7.87 6.25
C VAL A 45 -9.76 8.49 5.28
N TYR A 46 -9.79 9.83 5.20
CA TYR A 46 -10.60 10.57 4.23
C TYR A 46 -9.91 10.66 2.87
N GLU A 47 -8.58 10.67 2.87
CA GLU A 47 -7.75 10.83 1.70
C GLU A 47 -6.79 9.66 1.57
N THR A 48 -6.50 9.27 0.35
CA THR A 48 -5.52 8.24 0.03
C THR A 48 -4.60 8.73 -1.08
N PRO A 49 -3.27 8.57 -0.95
CA PRO A 49 -2.37 9.02 -2.01
C PRO A 49 -2.34 8.03 -3.17
N TYR A 50 -2.14 8.55 -4.36
CA TYR A 50 -1.81 7.73 -5.52
C TYR A 50 -0.33 7.34 -5.48
N SER A 51 -0.06 6.08 -5.15
CA SER A 51 1.31 5.59 -4.89
C SER A 51 2.28 5.77 -6.06
N GLY A 52 1.78 5.75 -7.29
CA GLY A 52 2.59 5.94 -8.49
C GLY A 52 3.12 7.38 -8.65
N MET A 53 2.53 8.35 -7.97
CA MET A 53 2.97 9.75 -8.00
C MET A 53 3.91 10.12 -6.84
N LEU A 54 4.14 9.21 -5.88
CA LEU A 54 5.02 9.47 -4.74
C LEU A 54 6.46 9.86 -5.15
N PRO A 55 7.12 9.22 -6.14
CA PRO A 55 8.42 9.68 -6.60
C PRO A 55 8.41 11.13 -7.11
N GLY A 56 7.44 11.49 -7.95
CA GLY A 56 7.30 12.87 -8.47
C GLY A 56 7.01 13.90 -7.36
N PHE A 57 6.25 13.52 -6.32
CA PHE A 57 6.11 14.36 -5.13
C PHE A 57 7.46 14.55 -4.40
N ILE A 58 8.23 13.49 -4.23
CA ILE A 58 9.58 13.59 -3.65
C ILE A 58 10.49 14.47 -4.49
N GLU A 59 10.42 14.38 -5.81
CA GLU A 59 11.17 15.20 -6.76
C GLU A 59 10.75 16.67 -6.79
N ASN A 60 9.59 17.00 -6.19
CA ASN A 60 8.93 18.31 -6.21
C ASN A 60 8.27 18.67 -7.56
N ASP A 61 7.94 17.64 -8.37
CA ASP A 61 7.17 17.79 -9.61
C ASP A 61 5.67 17.90 -9.32
N TYR A 62 5.22 17.37 -8.16
CA TYR A 62 3.84 17.42 -7.66
C TYR A 62 3.77 17.96 -6.25
N SER A 63 2.71 18.68 -5.93
CA SER A 63 2.34 19.03 -4.55
C SER A 63 1.72 17.83 -3.82
N LEU A 64 1.54 17.95 -2.51
CA LEU A 64 0.82 16.90 -1.75
C LEU A 64 -0.63 16.78 -2.21
N ASP A 65 -1.29 17.89 -2.51
CA ASP A 65 -2.69 17.92 -2.97
C ASP A 65 -2.85 17.23 -4.32
N ASP A 66 -1.85 17.33 -5.22
CA ASP A 66 -1.89 16.67 -6.53
C ASP A 66 -1.90 15.14 -6.43
N ILE A 67 -1.28 14.59 -5.40
CA ILE A 67 -1.17 13.14 -5.20
C ILE A 67 -2.26 12.57 -4.29
N GLN A 68 -3.03 13.40 -3.58
CA GLN A 68 -4.10 12.96 -2.69
C GLN A 68 -5.43 12.77 -3.44
N ILE A 69 -6.12 11.71 -3.10
CA ILE A 69 -7.44 11.39 -3.61
C ILE A 69 -8.42 11.47 -2.47
N ASP A 70 -9.34 12.43 -2.53
CA ASP A 70 -10.40 12.62 -1.55
C ASP A 70 -11.51 11.56 -1.75
N LEU A 71 -11.52 10.57 -0.85
CA LEU A 71 -12.47 9.45 -0.86
C LEU A 71 -13.89 9.90 -0.53
N TYR A 72 -14.03 10.87 0.37
CA TYR A 72 -15.33 11.41 0.72
C TYR A 72 -15.98 12.14 -0.47
N LYS A 73 -15.19 12.97 -1.17
CA LYS A 73 -15.64 13.69 -2.36
C LYS A 73 -16.07 12.75 -3.48
N ILE A 74 -15.30 11.66 -3.71
CA ILE A 74 -15.69 10.61 -4.69
C ILE A 74 -17.03 9.98 -4.28
N CYS A 75 -17.19 9.61 -3.02
CA CYS A 75 -18.43 9.01 -2.55
C CYS A 75 -19.61 9.99 -2.64
N TYR A 76 -19.41 11.26 -2.31
CA TYR A 76 -20.43 12.29 -2.42
C TYR A 76 -20.93 12.46 -3.87
N HIS A 77 -20.03 12.60 -4.83
CA HIS A 77 -20.39 12.74 -6.25
C HIS A 77 -21.02 11.47 -6.86
N GLY A 78 -20.57 10.28 -6.40
CA GLY A 78 -21.15 9.00 -6.83
C GLY A 78 -22.47 8.66 -6.16
N ASN A 79 -22.90 9.44 -5.15
CA ASN A 79 -24.02 9.12 -4.26
C ASN A 79 -23.81 7.78 -3.52
N PHE A 80 -22.58 7.52 -3.07
CA PHE A 80 -22.21 6.37 -2.26
C PHE A 80 -22.17 6.74 -0.78
N ARG A 81 -22.43 5.77 0.08
CA ARG A 81 -22.27 5.95 1.52
C ARG A 81 -20.78 5.86 1.90
N PHE A 82 -20.26 6.86 2.58
CA PHE A 82 -18.91 6.85 3.16
C PHE A 82 -18.97 6.63 4.67
N ILE A 83 -18.17 5.68 5.17
CA ILE A 83 -18.04 5.42 6.60
C ILE A 83 -16.57 5.55 6.98
N ASN A 84 -16.23 6.64 7.67
CA ASN A 84 -14.90 6.82 8.22
C ASN A 84 -14.75 6.00 9.51
N CYS A 85 -14.24 4.77 9.37
CA CYS A 85 -14.05 3.87 10.49
C CYS A 85 -13.01 2.78 10.17
N LYS A 86 -12.35 2.31 11.22
CA LYS A 86 -11.42 1.18 11.11
C LYS A 86 -12.15 -0.14 11.35
N VAL A 87 -12.07 -1.04 10.38
CA VAL A 87 -12.53 -2.43 10.52
C VAL A 87 -11.54 -3.22 11.37
N ASN A 88 -12.05 -4.07 12.25
CA ASN A 88 -11.24 -4.93 13.11
C ASN A 88 -11.58 -6.43 13.01
N LYS A 89 -12.74 -6.79 12.43
CA LYS A 89 -13.11 -8.20 12.14
C LYS A 89 -14.12 -8.24 11.01
N ILE A 90 -14.12 -9.32 10.25
CA ILE A 90 -15.12 -9.69 9.25
C ILE A 90 -15.61 -11.10 9.59
N ASP A 91 -16.91 -11.31 9.59
CA ASP A 91 -17.55 -12.61 9.65
C ASP A 91 -18.26 -12.87 8.32
N GLY A 92 -17.64 -13.70 7.47
CA GLY A 92 -18.18 -14.05 6.15
C GLY A 92 -19.31 -15.08 6.21
N ILE A 93 -19.54 -15.73 7.35
CA ILE A 93 -20.66 -16.66 7.54
C ILE A 93 -21.92 -15.87 7.88
N GLN A 94 -21.80 -14.89 8.79
CA GLN A 94 -22.92 -14.05 9.22
C GLN A 94 -23.10 -12.81 8.34
N ASN A 95 -22.20 -12.55 7.40
CA ASN A 95 -22.16 -11.35 6.55
C ASN A 95 -22.09 -10.05 7.36
N LEU A 96 -21.20 -10.02 8.38
CA LEU A 96 -21.05 -8.89 9.29
C LEU A 96 -19.63 -8.35 9.30
N ILE A 97 -19.54 -7.02 9.33
CA ILE A 97 -18.30 -6.26 9.51
C ILE A 97 -18.34 -5.64 10.91
N TYR A 98 -17.27 -5.86 11.69
CA TYR A 98 -17.17 -5.36 13.05
C TYR A 98 -16.19 -4.18 13.15
N PHE A 99 -16.53 -3.23 13.99
CA PHE A 99 -15.78 -2.02 14.30
C PHE A 99 -15.50 -1.94 15.80
N LYS A 100 -14.50 -1.16 16.20
CA LYS A 100 -14.21 -1.01 17.62
C LYS A 100 -15.30 -0.23 18.39
N ASN A 101 -15.84 0.83 17.79
CA ASN A 101 -16.65 1.83 18.48
C ASN A 101 -17.99 2.13 17.77
N ARG A 102 -18.55 1.16 17.05
CA ARG A 102 -19.86 1.27 16.42
C ARG A 102 -20.48 -0.11 16.22
N PRO A 103 -21.82 -0.17 16.04
CA PRO A 103 -22.51 -1.43 15.73
C PRO A 103 -21.96 -2.10 14.46
N PRO A 104 -22.05 -3.43 14.37
CA PRO A 104 -21.72 -4.15 13.15
C PRO A 104 -22.55 -3.69 11.96
N LEU A 105 -22.00 -3.85 10.77
CA LEU A 105 -22.64 -3.57 9.50
C LEU A 105 -22.80 -4.86 8.71
N SER A 106 -24.02 -5.12 8.22
CA SER A 106 -24.30 -6.23 7.32
C SER A 106 -23.96 -5.86 5.86
N PHE A 107 -23.74 -6.89 5.04
CA PHE A 107 -23.50 -6.76 3.60
C PHE A 107 -24.09 -7.95 2.84
N ASP A 108 -24.46 -7.76 1.58
CA ASP A 108 -24.71 -8.84 0.61
C ASP A 108 -23.45 -9.21 -0.15
N TYR A 109 -22.67 -8.19 -0.54
CA TYR A 109 -21.38 -8.36 -1.20
C TYR A 109 -20.31 -7.53 -0.49
N LEU A 110 -19.11 -8.06 -0.42
CA LEU A 110 -17.96 -7.41 0.21
C LEU A 110 -16.75 -7.44 -0.70
N SER A 111 -16.04 -6.32 -0.82
CA SER A 111 -14.71 -6.26 -1.42
C SER A 111 -13.69 -5.64 -0.47
N ILE A 112 -12.47 -6.22 -0.43
CA ILE A 112 -11.41 -5.85 0.50
C ILE A 112 -10.18 -5.36 -0.27
N ASN A 113 -9.82 -4.07 -0.13
CA ASN A 113 -8.65 -3.46 -0.76
C ASN A 113 -7.93 -2.50 0.22
N ILE A 114 -7.36 -3.06 1.27
CA ILE A 114 -6.78 -2.35 2.42
C ILE A 114 -5.26 -2.17 2.36
N GLY A 115 -4.61 -2.65 1.28
CA GLY A 115 -3.15 -2.62 1.18
C GLY A 115 -2.45 -3.47 2.25
N ILE A 116 -1.19 -3.13 2.53
CA ILE A 116 -0.30 -3.86 3.44
C ILE A 116 0.50 -2.88 4.31
N ASN A 117 1.10 -3.39 5.39
CA ASN A 117 2.00 -2.63 6.27
C ASN A 117 3.46 -3.01 5.98
N ASN A 118 4.44 -2.17 6.33
CA ASN A 118 5.83 -2.62 6.37
C ASN A 118 6.03 -3.62 7.53
N ASP A 119 6.83 -4.65 7.28
CA ASP A 119 7.31 -5.52 8.35
C ASP A 119 8.42 -4.82 9.12
N THR A 120 8.12 -4.44 10.36
CA THR A 120 9.10 -3.82 11.28
C THR A 120 9.68 -4.82 12.29
N LYS A 121 9.19 -6.06 12.32
CA LYS A 121 9.60 -7.03 13.34
C LYS A 121 10.91 -7.74 13.03
N THR A 122 11.23 -7.86 11.75
CA THR A 122 12.45 -8.54 11.28
C THR A 122 13.72 -7.70 11.46
N ILE A 123 13.56 -6.39 11.72
CA ILE A 123 14.66 -5.46 11.91
C ILE A 123 14.49 -4.78 13.27
N LYS A 124 15.45 -4.99 14.17
CA LYS A 124 15.38 -4.44 15.54
C LYS A 124 15.27 -2.92 15.51
N ASN A 125 14.33 -2.37 16.29
CA ASN A 125 14.03 -0.95 16.43
C ASN A 125 13.59 -0.22 15.12
N ALA A 126 13.28 -0.92 14.04
CA ALA A 126 12.83 -0.28 12.81
C ALA A 126 11.49 0.45 12.97
N ASP A 127 10.63 -0.02 13.89
CA ASP A 127 9.36 0.61 14.25
C ASP A 127 9.53 2.00 14.87
N LYS A 128 10.66 2.22 15.56
CA LYS A 128 10.98 3.46 16.27
C LYS A 128 11.82 4.45 15.44
N TYR A 129 12.75 3.94 14.63
CA TYR A 129 13.78 4.76 14.00
C TYR A 129 13.76 4.77 12.47
N ALA A 130 12.90 3.98 11.82
CA ALA A 130 12.75 4.01 10.36
C ALA A 130 11.42 4.60 9.94
N LEU A 131 11.43 5.50 8.96
CA LEU A 131 10.22 5.97 8.29
C LEU A 131 9.63 4.84 7.46
N ARG A 132 8.33 4.61 7.62
CA ARG A 132 7.60 3.56 6.91
C ARG A 132 6.89 4.11 5.69
N LEU A 133 7.01 3.42 4.56
CA LEU A 133 6.31 3.74 3.33
C LEU A 133 4.96 3.02 3.18
N LYS A 134 4.64 2.13 4.10
CA LYS A 134 3.37 1.38 4.12
C LYS A 134 2.75 1.35 5.52
N PRO A 135 1.44 1.52 5.64
CA PRO A 135 0.48 1.78 4.56
C PRO A 135 0.67 3.20 4.01
N ILE A 136 0.46 3.34 2.71
CA ILE A 136 0.76 4.61 2.01
C ILE A 136 -0.09 5.79 2.52
N SER A 137 -1.31 5.53 2.96
CA SER A 137 -2.22 6.52 3.55
C SER A 137 -1.77 7.07 4.92
N LYS A 138 -0.71 6.52 5.52
CA LYS A 138 -0.18 6.92 6.83
C LYS A 138 1.28 7.37 6.78
N ILE A 139 1.77 7.66 5.60
CA ILE A 139 3.12 8.21 5.42
C ILE A 139 3.16 9.63 5.99
N ASN A 140 4.20 9.93 6.76
CA ASN A 140 4.56 11.30 7.10
C ASN A 140 5.38 11.89 5.95
N TYR A 141 4.71 12.53 4.99
CA TYR A 141 5.33 13.08 3.78
C TYR A 141 6.39 14.12 4.10
N ASN A 142 6.13 15.00 5.07
CA ASN A 142 7.09 16.00 5.49
C ASN A 142 8.37 15.37 6.02
N GLU A 143 8.27 14.27 6.76
CA GLU A 143 9.46 13.57 7.24
C GLU A 143 10.29 12.95 6.11
N ILE A 144 9.67 12.52 5.00
CA ILE A 144 10.42 11.96 3.86
C ILE A 144 11.25 13.03 3.17
N ILE A 145 10.72 14.26 3.03
CA ILE A 145 11.33 15.31 2.21
C ILE A 145 11.97 16.44 3.00
N ASN A 146 11.83 16.52 4.32
CA ASN A 146 12.36 17.64 5.07
C ASN A 146 13.85 17.47 5.40
N ASN A 147 14.60 18.51 5.02
CA ASN A 147 15.95 18.76 5.51
C ASN A 147 16.97 17.64 5.25
N LEU A 148 17.00 17.13 4.01
CA LEU A 148 17.87 16.00 3.63
C LEU A 148 19.14 16.41 2.90
N GLU A 149 19.32 17.71 2.56
CA GLU A 149 20.54 18.18 1.91
C GLU A 149 21.75 17.95 2.81
N GLY A 150 22.77 17.32 2.27
CA GLY A 150 23.99 16.94 3.00
C GLY A 150 23.83 15.81 4.03
N LYS A 151 22.66 15.15 4.05
CA LYS A 151 22.38 14.04 4.98
C LYS A 151 22.70 12.67 4.38
N LYS A 152 22.97 11.71 5.25
CA LYS A 152 23.11 10.29 4.90
C LYS A 152 21.79 9.56 5.12
N VAL A 153 21.23 9.04 4.04
CA VAL A 153 19.92 8.36 4.08
C VAL A 153 20.09 6.89 3.72
N GLY A 154 19.62 6.01 4.61
CA GLY A 154 19.58 4.57 4.37
C GLY A 154 18.22 4.13 3.90
N ILE A 155 18.11 3.57 2.70
CA ILE A 155 16.88 2.99 2.16
C ILE A 155 16.97 1.48 2.28
N ILE A 156 16.08 0.89 3.09
CA ILE A 156 16.09 -0.53 3.42
C ILE A 156 15.06 -1.24 2.55
N GLY A 157 15.54 -1.99 1.56
CA GLY A 157 14.72 -2.68 0.56
C GLY A 157 14.90 -2.09 -0.83
N SER A 158 15.24 -2.95 -1.79
CA SER A 158 15.60 -2.61 -3.17
C SER A 158 14.62 -3.17 -4.19
N GLY A 159 13.36 -3.27 -3.82
CA GLY A 159 12.24 -3.42 -4.76
C GLY A 159 12.00 -2.12 -5.54
N PRO A 160 11.01 -2.07 -6.45
CA PRO A 160 10.73 -0.88 -7.27
C PRO A 160 10.62 0.39 -6.44
N ALA A 161 9.82 0.40 -5.38
CA ALA A 161 9.63 1.58 -4.54
C ALA A 161 10.93 2.09 -3.89
N GLY A 162 11.81 1.18 -3.41
CA GLY A 162 13.11 1.59 -2.84
C GLY A 162 14.02 2.24 -3.87
N VAL A 163 14.04 1.70 -5.09
CA VAL A 163 14.81 2.26 -6.22
C VAL A 163 14.27 3.62 -6.63
N GLU A 164 12.95 3.73 -6.84
CA GLU A 164 12.28 4.97 -7.25
C GLU A 164 12.50 6.09 -6.24
N ILE A 165 12.34 5.80 -4.94
CA ILE A 165 12.56 6.79 -3.87
C ILE A 165 14.03 7.19 -3.78
N SER A 166 14.97 6.25 -3.98
CA SER A 166 16.40 6.56 -3.99
C SER A 166 16.74 7.57 -5.11
N LEU A 167 16.25 7.33 -6.32
CA LEU A 167 16.47 8.21 -7.47
C LEU A 167 15.77 9.57 -7.27
N ALA A 168 14.52 9.55 -6.80
CA ALA A 168 13.74 10.77 -6.56
C ALA A 168 14.40 11.68 -5.50
N LEU A 169 14.86 11.12 -4.39
CA LEU A 169 15.59 11.85 -3.36
C LEU A 169 16.91 12.41 -3.89
N LYS A 170 17.63 11.64 -4.70
CA LYS A 170 18.89 12.09 -5.30
C LYS A 170 18.68 13.21 -6.32
N LYS A 171 17.59 13.17 -7.08
CA LYS A 171 17.22 14.26 -8.01
C LYS A 171 16.87 15.54 -7.25
N ARG A 172 16.16 15.44 -6.13
CA ARG A 172 15.78 16.60 -5.31
C ARG A 172 16.95 17.23 -4.56
N TYR A 173 17.86 16.40 -4.02
CA TYR A 173 18.95 16.83 -3.13
C TYR A 173 20.31 16.46 -3.72
N SER A 174 21.04 17.42 -4.25
CA SER A 174 22.31 17.16 -4.94
C SER A 174 23.42 16.60 -4.02
N LYS A 175 23.44 17.04 -2.76
CA LYS A 175 24.46 16.66 -1.76
C LYS A 175 24.02 15.55 -0.80
N ILE A 176 22.89 14.86 -1.08
CA ILE A 176 22.46 13.73 -0.26
C ILE A 176 23.34 12.50 -0.53
N ASP A 177 23.71 11.79 0.51
CA ASP A 177 24.35 10.48 0.42
C ASP A 177 23.31 9.38 0.63
N ILE A 178 23.06 8.55 -0.38
CA ILE A 178 22.07 7.48 -0.29
C ILE A 178 22.73 6.11 -0.23
N PHE A 179 22.32 5.29 0.73
CA PHE A 179 22.70 3.90 0.89
C PHE A 179 21.46 3.01 0.67
N LEU A 180 21.43 2.28 -0.45
CA LEU A 180 20.35 1.36 -0.79
C LEU A 180 20.71 -0.06 -0.38
N PHE A 181 20.07 -0.59 0.67
CA PHE A 181 20.31 -1.94 1.18
C PHE A 181 19.44 -2.97 0.46
N THR A 182 20.08 -3.88 -0.30
CA THR A 182 19.34 -4.85 -1.12
C THR A 182 18.91 -6.11 -0.35
N GLY A 183 19.49 -6.36 0.82
CA GLY A 183 19.31 -7.60 1.56
C GLY A 183 19.83 -8.83 0.79
N LYS A 184 19.43 -10.03 1.24
CA LYS A 184 19.90 -11.31 0.63
C LYS A 184 19.41 -11.53 -0.79
N ASN A 185 18.27 -10.96 -1.15
CA ASN A 185 17.62 -11.19 -2.44
C ASN A 185 18.20 -10.35 -3.59
N GLY A 186 19.06 -9.37 -3.29
CA GLY A 186 19.66 -8.47 -4.27
C GLY A 186 18.67 -7.43 -4.83
N LEU A 187 19.16 -6.65 -5.79
CA LEU A 187 18.40 -5.61 -6.47
C LEU A 187 17.28 -6.22 -7.32
N LEU A 188 16.05 -5.71 -7.18
CA LEU A 188 14.89 -6.06 -8.01
C LEU A 188 14.72 -7.57 -8.23
N LYS A 189 14.62 -8.36 -7.15
CA LYS A 189 14.65 -9.85 -7.15
C LYS A 189 13.88 -10.50 -8.30
N ASN A 190 12.68 -10.00 -8.61
CA ASN A 190 11.75 -10.64 -9.56
C ASN A 190 11.80 -10.05 -10.98
N TYR A 191 12.82 -9.28 -11.30
CA TYR A 191 13.00 -8.64 -12.60
C TYR A 191 14.09 -9.33 -13.44
N SER A 192 14.07 -9.11 -14.76
CA SER A 192 15.09 -9.65 -15.68
C SER A 192 16.47 -9.09 -15.37
N ASN A 193 17.51 -9.83 -15.75
CA ASN A 193 18.89 -9.35 -15.57
C ASN A 193 19.15 -8.06 -16.37
N SER A 194 18.57 -7.94 -17.56
CA SER A 194 18.65 -6.70 -18.35
C SER A 194 18.10 -5.50 -17.60
N SER A 195 16.89 -5.62 -17.02
CA SER A 195 16.28 -4.56 -16.20
C SER A 195 17.13 -4.22 -14.97
N LYS A 196 17.66 -5.26 -14.27
CA LYS A 196 18.55 -5.05 -13.11
C LYS A 196 19.81 -4.29 -13.48
N ASN A 197 20.45 -4.64 -14.60
CA ASN A 197 21.67 -3.98 -15.07
C ASN A 197 21.41 -2.53 -15.47
N SER A 198 20.30 -2.26 -16.18
CA SER A 198 19.91 -0.90 -16.53
C SER A 198 19.69 -0.04 -15.30
N ILE A 199 18.93 -0.54 -14.31
CA ILE A 199 18.69 0.18 -13.06
C ILE A 199 19.97 0.36 -12.25
N LEU A 200 20.83 -0.65 -12.18
CA LEU A 200 22.12 -0.53 -11.48
C LEU A 200 23.00 0.56 -12.11
N LYS A 201 23.02 0.65 -13.44
CA LYS A 201 23.70 1.72 -14.15
C LYS A 201 23.16 3.09 -13.73
N ASN A 202 21.84 3.30 -13.74
CA ASN A 202 21.21 4.56 -13.31
C ASN A 202 21.53 4.91 -11.85
N LEU A 203 21.50 3.92 -10.95
CA LEU A 203 21.86 4.12 -9.54
C LEU A 203 23.32 4.54 -9.38
N THR A 204 24.21 3.93 -10.16
CA THR A 204 25.66 4.26 -10.16
C THR A 204 25.92 5.67 -10.71
N GLU A 205 25.30 6.03 -11.84
CA GLU A 205 25.37 7.36 -12.44
C GLU A 205 24.81 8.45 -11.49
N ALA A 206 23.80 8.11 -10.71
CA ALA A 206 23.27 8.98 -9.67
C ALA A 206 24.10 9.01 -8.38
N ASN A 207 25.25 8.33 -8.32
CA ASN A 207 26.10 8.20 -7.11
C ASN A 207 25.32 7.68 -5.88
N ILE A 208 24.48 6.64 -6.07
CA ILE A 208 23.79 5.94 -5.01
C ILE A 208 24.60 4.72 -4.60
N ASN A 209 24.93 4.60 -3.31
CA ASN A 209 25.69 3.49 -2.75
C ASN A 209 24.79 2.24 -2.59
N VAL A 210 24.92 1.26 -3.48
CA VAL A 210 24.13 0.01 -3.39
C VAL A 210 24.88 -1.01 -2.53
N ILE A 211 24.28 -1.39 -1.41
CA ILE A 211 24.82 -2.38 -0.46
C ILE A 211 24.21 -3.76 -0.78
N PHE A 212 25.01 -4.59 -1.44
CA PHE A 212 24.57 -5.90 -1.90
C PHE A 212 24.69 -6.98 -0.83
N LYS A 213 23.72 -7.91 -0.84
CA LYS A 213 23.74 -9.20 -0.10
C LYS A 213 24.00 -9.07 1.40
N ASP A 214 23.77 -7.89 1.98
CA ASP A 214 23.92 -7.66 3.41
C ASP A 214 22.57 -7.17 3.96
N GLU A 215 21.99 -7.96 4.85
CA GLU A 215 20.68 -7.66 5.42
C GLU A 215 20.81 -6.73 6.62
N VAL A 216 19.96 -5.72 6.67
CA VAL A 216 19.86 -4.88 7.86
C VAL A 216 19.27 -5.69 9.02
N SER A 217 19.92 -5.66 10.17
CA SER A 217 19.52 -6.33 11.41
C SER A 217 18.98 -5.38 12.45
N GLU A 218 19.49 -4.13 12.48
CA GLU A 218 19.09 -3.12 13.46
C GLU A 218 19.13 -1.72 12.84
N VAL A 219 18.18 -0.88 13.27
CA VAL A 219 18.17 0.58 13.00
C VAL A 219 18.18 1.30 14.34
N SER A 220 18.99 2.34 14.45
CA SER A 220 18.99 3.25 15.59
C SER A 220 19.03 4.70 15.11
N LYS A 221 19.01 5.66 16.02
CA LYS A 221 18.85 7.09 15.71
C LYS A 221 19.80 7.58 14.60
N ASN A 222 21.07 7.10 14.64
CA ASN A 222 22.13 7.63 13.77
C ASN A 222 22.89 6.52 13.02
N LYS A 223 22.43 5.28 13.02
CA LYS A 223 23.11 4.17 12.35
C LYS A 223 22.18 3.04 11.93
N ILE A 224 22.62 2.34 10.89
CA ILE A 224 22.10 1.03 10.48
C ILE A 224 23.19 0.00 10.72
N VAL A 225 22.81 -1.15 11.29
CA VAL A 225 23.69 -2.31 11.48
C VAL A 225 23.17 -3.44 10.60
N THR A 226 24.09 -4.12 9.93
CA THR A 226 23.76 -5.28 9.09
C THR A 226 24.05 -6.60 9.80
N LYS A 227 23.58 -7.72 9.24
CA LYS A 227 23.84 -9.06 9.77
C LYS A 227 25.33 -9.44 9.71
N SER A 228 26.09 -8.85 8.79
CA SER A 228 27.55 -8.99 8.77
C SER A 228 28.28 -8.13 9.80
N SER A 229 27.56 -7.50 10.72
CA SER A 229 28.06 -6.59 11.76
C SER A 229 28.71 -5.30 11.24
N LYS A 230 28.48 -4.94 9.97
CA LYS A 230 28.89 -3.64 9.46
C LYS A 230 27.97 -2.54 9.97
N VAL A 231 28.58 -1.40 10.32
CA VAL A 231 27.89 -0.22 10.83
C VAL A 231 27.96 0.89 9.79
N TYR A 232 26.79 1.42 9.42
CA TYR A 232 26.65 2.57 8.54
C TYR A 232 26.10 3.74 9.35
N LEU A 233 26.83 4.85 9.38
CA LEU A 233 26.35 6.10 10.00
C LEU A 233 25.33 6.71 9.06
N ILE A 234 24.10 6.84 9.52
CA ILE A 234 22.92 7.25 8.73
C ILE A 234 22.11 8.24 9.55
N ASP A 235 21.78 9.39 8.98
CA ASP A 235 20.94 10.40 9.63
C ASP A 235 19.45 10.02 9.60
N LYS A 236 19.01 9.32 8.55
CA LYS A 236 17.61 8.91 8.37
C LYS A 236 17.52 7.55 7.71
N ALA A 237 16.68 6.68 8.24
CA ALA A 237 16.36 5.38 7.64
C ALA A 237 14.93 5.38 7.07
N ILE A 238 14.76 4.84 5.87
CA ILE A 238 13.47 4.67 5.18
C ILE A 238 13.25 3.18 4.91
N LEU A 239 12.11 2.65 5.36
CA LEU A 239 11.78 1.23 5.23
C LEU A 239 10.91 1.01 3.98
N SER A 240 11.50 0.40 2.95
CA SER A 240 10.85 0.01 1.69
C SER A 240 10.85 -1.50 1.48
N THR A 241 10.88 -2.27 2.57
CA THR A 241 10.84 -3.74 2.54
C THR A 241 9.47 -4.28 2.13
N ASN A 242 9.41 -5.59 1.89
CA ASN A 242 8.15 -6.30 1.64
C ASN A 242 7.13 -5.99 2.73
N GLY A 243 5.87 -5.93 2.32
CA GLY A 243 4.78 -5.66 3.24
C GLY A 243 4.21 -6.94 3.84
N VAL A 244 3.57 -6.78 4.99
CA VAL A 244 2.82 -7.82 5.70
C VAL A 244 1.35 -7.42 5.81
N PRO A 245 0.43 -8.38 5.80
CA PRO A 245 -0.98 -8.09 5.97
C PRO A 245 -1.27 -7.57 7.39
N PRO A 246 -2.36 -6.78 7.57
CA PRO A 246 -2.82 -6.36 8.88
C PRO A 246 -3.16 -7.56 9.76
N LYS A 247 -2.77 -7.50 11.05
CA LYS A 247 -2.93 -8.61 12.00
C LYS A 247 -4.39 -9.04 12.23
N TRP A 248 -5.33 -8.09 12.15
CA TRP A 248 -6.74 -8.34 12.40
C TRP A 248 -7.39 -9.32 11.40
N LEU A 249 -6.76 -9.55 10.23
CA LEU A 249 -7.23 -10.57 9.29
C LEU A 249 -7.23 -11.98 9.89
N LYS A 250 -6.40 -12.25 10.89
CA LYS A 250 -6.39 -13.51 11.62
C LYS A 250 -7.66 -13.76 12.46
N GLU A 251 -8.40 -12.71 12.75
CA GLU A 251 -9.67 -12.74 13.48
C GLU A 251 -10.87 -12.92 12.53
N THR A 252 -10.63 -13.18 11.25
CA THR A 252 -11.65 -13.43 10.24
C THR A 252 -11.72 -14.92 9.93
N ASN A 253 -12.83 -15.36 9.32
CA ASN A 253 -12.98 -16.71 8.76
C ASN A 253 -12.63 -16.77 7.25
N LEU A 254 -11.87 -15.79 6.75
CA LEU A 254 -11.31 -15.82 5.41
C LEU A 254 -10.15 -16.81 5.34
N ALA A 255 -10.03 -17.53 4.22
CA ALA A 255 -8.86 -18.35 3.95
C ALA A 255 -7.62 -17.49 3.75
N LEU A 256 -6.59 -17.69 4.57
CA LEU A 256 -5.33 -16.97 4.52
C LEU A 256 -4.19 -17.89 4.09
N SER A 257 -3.23 -17.31 3.37
CA SER A 257 -1.94 -17.98 3.12
C SER A 257 -1.11 -18.10 4.42
N PRO A 258 -0.05 -18.93 4.44
CA PRO A 258 0.84 -19.03 5.61
C PRO A 258 1.41 -17.67 6.05
N ASP A 259 1.63 -16.73 5.10
CA ASP A 259 2.09 -15.38 5.37
C ASP A 259 0.96 -14.42 5.78
N GLY A 260 -0.29 -14.90 5.87
CA GLY A 260 -1.45 -14.15 6.35
C GLY A 260 -2.17 -13.30 5.30
N PHE A 261 -1.85 -13.45 4.01
CA PHE A 261 -2.57 -12.79 2.91
C PHE A 261 -3.87 -13.51 2.59
N ILE A 262 -4.89 -12.76 2.14
CA ILE A 262 -6.18 -13.34 1.74
C ILE A 262 -6.00 -14.19 0.48
N GLN A 263 -6.38 -15.46 0.53
CA GLN A 263 -6.36 -16.33 -0.65
C GLN A 263 -7.51 -15.98 -1.59
N THR A 264 -7.23 -15.86 -2.88
CA THR A 264 -8.24 -15.58 -3.89
C THR A 264 -8.08 -16.48 -5.11
N ASN A 265 -9.21 -16.76 -5.77
CA ASN A 265 -9.24 -17.43 -7.07
C ASN A 265 -8.99 -16.42 -8.23
N ASN A 266 -9.15 -16.89 -9.48
CA ASN A 266 -8.95 -16.07 -10.69
C ASN A 266 -10.01 -14.97 -10.88
N LYS A 267 -11.13 -15.02 -10.18
CA LYS A 267 -12.19 -14.01 -10.14
C LYS A 267 -12.05 -13.09 -8.91
N LEU A 268 -10.92 -13.12 -8.21
CA LEU A 268 -10.66 -12.38 -6.97
C LEU A 268 -11.60 -12.75 -5.81
N GLN A 269 -12.34 -13.85 -5.89
CA GLN A 269 -13.19 -14.35 -4.82
C GLN A 269 -12.34 -15.05 -3.76
N THR A 270 -12.73 -14.88 -2.51
CA THR A 270 -12.17 -15.60 -1.35
C THR A 270 -12.75 -17.02 -1.25
N ASN A 271 -12.67 -17.63 -0.08
CA ASN A 271 -13.42 -18.86 0.24
C ASN A 271 -14.94 -18.65 0.35
N PHE A 272 -15.42 -17.41 0.24
CA PHE A 272 -16.83 -17.05 0.14
C PHE A 272 -17.11 -16.45 -1.24
N ASN A 273 -18.16 -16.92 -1.94
CA ASN A 273 -18.47 -16.48 -3.31
C ASN A 273 -18.89 -15.01 -3.43
N HIS A 274 -19.35 -14.40 -2.35
CA HIS A 274 -19.82 -13.02 -2.27
C HIS A 274 -18.79 -12.08 -1.60
N ILE A 275 -17.61 -12.59 -1.25
CA ILE A 275 -16.51 -11.80 -0.69
C ILE A 275 -15.32 -11.83 -1.63
N PHE A 276 -14.88 -10.65 -2.04
CA PHE A 276 -13.76 -10.43 -2.94
C PHE A 276 -12.61 -9.73 -2.22
N ALA A 277 -11.40 -9.90 -2.72
CA ALA A 277 -10.26 -9.14 -2.26
C ALA A 277 -9.31 -8.82 -3.43
N SER A 278 -8.63 -7.67 -3.38
CA SER A 278 -7.77 -7.20 -4.47
C SER A 278 -6.58 -6.39 -3.99
N GLY A 279 -5.61 -6.16 -4.88
CA GLY A 279 -4.40 -5.39 -4.61
C GLY A 279 -3.38 -6.14 -3.76
N ASP A 280 -2.55 -5.41 -3.00
CA ASP A 280 -1.41 -5.97 -2.28
C ASP A 280 -1.79 -6.97 -1.17
N ILE A 281 -3.05 -6.95 -0.70
CA ILE A 281 -3.52 -7.79 0.41
C ILE A 281 -3.74 -9.25 0.04
N ILE A 282 -3.83 -9.58 -1.25
CA ILE A 282 -4.16 -10.92 -1.70
C ILE A 282 -2.93 -11.82 -1.91
N ASN A 283 -3.15 -13.13 -1.76
CA ASN A 283 -2.34 -14.19 -2.32
C ASN A 283 -3.14 -14.84 -3.47
N PHE A 284 -2.78 -14.48 -4.71
CA PHE A 284 -3.48 -14.95 -5.89
C PHE A 284 -3.05 -16.39 -6.22
N SER A 285 -4.01 -17.32 -6.27
CA SER A 285 -3.71 -18.76 -6.35
C SER A 285 -3.09 -19.23 -7.67
N TYR A 286 -3.31 -18.49 -8.76
CA TYR A 286 -2.86 -18.91 -10.09
C TYR A 286 -1.45 -18.43 -10.47
N LYS A 287 -0.97 -17.36 -9.86
CA LYS A 287 0.33 -16.77 -10.18
C LYS A 287 0.85 -15.94 -9.03
N ASN A 288 2.13 -16.07 -8.75
CA ASN A 288 2.78 -15.21 -7.78
C ASN A 288 2.93 -13.79 -8.36
N LEU A 289 1.94 -12.93 -8.07
CA LEU A 289 1.92 -11.55 -8.54
C LEU A 289 2.86 -10.68 -7.71
N ILE A 290 3.59 -9.81 -8.40
CA ILE A 290 4.36 -8.75 -7.73
C ILE A 290 3.36 -7.77 -7.09
N LYS A 291 3.50 -7.53 -5.79
CA LYS A 291 2.67 -6.56 -5.08
C LYS A 291 3.04 -5.14 -5.52
N SER A 292 2.21 -4.55 -6.37
CA SER A 292 2.43 -3.23 -6.96
C SER A 292 1.12 -2.53 -7.30
N GLY A 293 1.15 -1.21 -7.35
CA GLY A 293 0.00 -0.38 -7.74
C GLY A 293 -0.59 -0.75 -9.10
N VAL A 294 0.23 -1.18 -10.06
CA VAL A 294 -0.23 -1.60 -11.41
C VAL A 294 -1.21 -2.78 -11.32
N TYR A 295 -0.87 -3.80 -10.52
CA TYR A 295 -1.78 -4.95 -10.33
C TYR A 295 -3.02 -4.56 -9.52
N ALA A 296 -2.88 -3.67 -8.54
CA ALA A 296 -4.01 -3.15 -7.79
C ALA A 296 -5.00 -2.40 -8.69
N VAL A 297 -4.53 -1.54 -9.59
CA VAL A 297 -5.39 -0.83 -10.55
C VAL A 297 -6.09 -1.82 -11.48
N LYS A 298 -5.35 -2.75 -12.09
CA LYS A 298 -5.93 -3.76 -13.00
C LYS A 298 -6.96 -4.66 -12.33
N SER A 299 -6.82 -4.95 -11.04
CA SER A 299 -7.77 -5.76 -10.28
C SER A 299 -9.14 -5.09 -10.11
N GLY A 300 -9.23 -3.77 -10.26
CA GLY A 300 -10.50 -3.04 -10.17
C GLY A 300 -11.41 -3.19 -11.41
N SER A 301 -10.91 -3.81 -12.47
CA SER A 301 -11.66 -4.07 -13.71
C SER A 301 -12.09 -5.55 -13.84
N VAL A 302 -11.85 -6.38 -12.84
CA VAL A 302 -12.27 -7.77 -12.72
C VAL A 302 -13.56 -7.86 -11.92
#